data_7065cee5d83854cc928c57cb5430045c
#
_entry.id   7065cee5d83854cc928c57cb5430045c
#
_cell.length_a   1.000
_cell.length_b   1.000
_cell.length_c   1.000
_cell.angle_alpha   90.00
_cell.angle_beta   90.00
_cell.angle_gamma   90.00
#
_symmetry.space_group_name_H-M   'P 1'
#
loop_
_entity.id
_entity.type
_entity.pdbx_description
1 polymer ?
#
loop_
_entity_poly.entity_id
_entity_poly.type
_entity_poly.pdbx_seq_one_letter_code
_entity_poly.pdbx_strand_id
1 'polypeptide(L)'
;EAAKSGFSPDQIHAAAEMARALPHVQVRGLMTIPPVAAEPHGNLAYFEKMRWLYVDINAKIYDNKMEYLSMGMSGDFADAIRCGSNMIRGGTIFGVRDYTK
;
A
#
# COMPACT_ATOMS: atom_id res chain seq x y z
N GLU A 1 12.47 -8.88 0.27
CA GLU A 1 13.35 -8.00 -0.47
C GLU A 1 14.32 -7.32 0.47
N ALA A 2 15.58 -7.68 0.37
CA ALA A 2 16.60 -7.11 1.26
C ALA A 2 16.82 -5.62 1.01
N ALA A 3 16.58 -5.15 -0.20
CA ALA A 3 16.83 -3.76 -0.57
C ALA A 3 15.69 -2.81 -0.15
N LYS A 4 14.59 -3.33 0.35
CA LYS A 4 13.43 -2.50 0.65
C LYS A 4 13.36 -2.18 2.14
N SER A 5 12.97 -0.94 2.41
CA SER A 5 12.59 -0.54 3.76
C SER A 5 11.12 -0.83 3.99
N GLY A 6 10.70 -0.84 5.24
CA GLY A 6 9.33 -1.10 5.60
C GLY A 6 9.20 -2.39 6.40
N PHE A 7 7.96 -2.81 6.59
CA PHE A 7 7.65 -3.92 7.48
C PHE A 7 7.23 -5.16 6.69
N SER A 8 7.64 -6.32 7.14
CA SER A 8 7.09 -7.58 6.66
C SER A 8 5.66 -7.76 7.19
N PRO A 9 4.87 -8.67 6.61
CA PRO A 9 3.54 -8.96 7.15
C PRO A 9 3.54 -9.33 8.63
N ASP A 10 4.59 -10.00 9.10
CA ASP A 10 4.69 -10.37 10.52
C ASP A 10 5.00 -9.18 11.42
N GLN A 11 5.69 -8.19 10.89
CA GLN A 11 6.10 -7.00 11.66
C GLN A 11 5.05 -5.91 11.66
N ILE A 12 4.18 -5.87 10.65
CA ILE A 12 3.27 -4.75 10.46
C ILE A 12 2.23 -4.65 11.59
N HIS A 13 1.78 -5.76 12.13
CA HIS A 13 0.85 -5.73 13.25
C HIS A 13 1.47 -5.09 14.49
N ALA A 14 2.69 -5.48 14.84
CA ALA A 14 3.39 -4.89 15.98
C ALA A 14 3.66 -3.41 15.75
N ALA A 15 4.08 -3.05 14.54
CA ALA A 15 4.32 -1.64 14.20
C ALA A 15 3.04 -0.82 14.29
N ALA A 16 1.92 -1.36 13.84
CA ALA A 16 0.63 -0.70 13.90
C ALA A 16 0.19 -0.45 15.35
N GLU A 17 0.39 -1.43 16.22
CA GLU A 17 0.07 -1.26 17.64
C GLU A 17 0.95 -0.21 18.30
N MET A 18 2.24 -0.19 17.98
CA MET A 18 3.16 0.81 18.51
C MET A 18 2.76 2.22 18.04
N ALA A 19 2.43 2.36 16.77
CA ALA A 19 2.05 3.66 16.21
C ALA A 19 0.76 4.18 16.85
N ARG A 20 -0.19 3.29 17.13
CA ARG A 20 -1.43 3.67 17.78
C ARG A 20 -1.20 4.24 19.17
N ALA A 21 -0.20 3.76 19.87
CA ALA A 21 0.12 4.21 21.24
C ALA A 21 0.78 5.59 21.27
N LEU A 22 1.26 6.11 20.14
CA LEU A 22 1.92 7.41 20.11
C LEU A 22 0.89 8.55 20.23
N PRO A 23 1.08 9.49 21.18
CA PRO A 23 0.02 10.45 21.50
C PRO A 23 -0.21 11.52 20.44
N HIS A 24 0.77 11.81 19.60
CA HIS A 24 0.66 12.87 18.59
C HIS A 24 0.70 12.37 17.17
N VAL A 25 0.44 11.06 16.97
CA VAL A 25 0.46 10.44 15.66
C VAL A 25 -0.89 9.79 15.40
N GLN A 26 -1.43 10.04 14.22
CA GLN A 26 -2.64 9.38 13.77
C GLN A 26 -2.35 8.60 12.50
N VAL A 27 -2.47 7.28 12.55
CA VAL A 27 -2.27 6.42 11.38
C VAL A 27 -3.57 6.40 10.58
N ARG A 28 -3.50 6.77 9.31
CA ARG A 28 -4.67 6.88 8.45
C ARG A 28 -4.72 5.84 7.33
N GLY A 29 -3.68 5.05 7.19
CA GLY A 29 -3.67 4.05 6.14
C GLY A 29 -2.39 3.25 6.08
N LEU A 30 -2.36 2.35 5.12
CA LEU A 30 -1.19 1.55 4.80
C LEU A 30 -0.75 1.82 3.37
N MET A 31 0.54 1.62 3.13
CA MET A 31 1.13 1.82 1.81
C MET A 31 2.07 0.69 1.47
N THR A 32 2.09 0.28 0.22
CA THR A 32 3.06 -0.67 -0.27
C THR A 32 3.51 -0.33 -1.68
N ILE A 33 4.76 -0.66 -1.96
CA ILE A 33 5.34 -0.59 -3.30
C ILE A 33 5.92 -1.96 -3.58
N PRO A 34 5.21 -2.83 -4.32
CA PRO A 34 5.73 -4.15 -4.62
C PRO A 34 6.86 -4.09 -5.65
N PRO A 35 7.62 -5.16 -5.80
CA PRO A 35 8.61 -5.25 -6.87
C PRO A 35 7.95 -5.10 -8.24
N VAL A 36 8.73 -4.65 -9.22
CA VAL A 36 8.24 -4.60 -10.61
C VAL A 36 7.98 -6.03 -11.07
N ALA A 37 6.76 -6.29 -11.51
CA ALA A 37 6.38 -7.61 -11.99
C ALA A 37 6.87 -7.82 -13.41
N ALA A 38 7.38 -9.01 -13.69
CA ALA A 38 7.82 -9.36 -15.05
C ALA A 38 6.67 -9.70 -15.98
N GLU A 39 5.51 -10.03 -15.41
CA GLU A 39 4.35 -10.49 -16.18
C GLU A 39 3.15 -9.59 -15.92
N PRO A 40 2.20 -9.50 -16.88
CA PRO A 40 0.94 -8.81 -16.62
C PRO A 40 0.25 -9.43 -15.41
N HIS A 41 -0.32 -8.58 -14.57
CA HIS A 41 -1.01 -8.99 -13.34
C HIS A 41 -0.12 -9.72 -12.33
N GLY A 42 1.22 -9.62 -12.47
CA GLY A 42 2.14 -10.33 -11.59
C GLY A 42 2.09 -9.91 -10.13
N ASN A 43 1.57 -8.71 -9.84
CA ASN A 43 1.42 -8.23 -8.48
C ASN A 43 0.03 -8.42 -7.90
N LEU A 44 -0.87 -9.10 -8.61
CA LEU A 44 -2.26 -9.23 -8.14
C LEU A 44 -2.35 -9.93 -6.79
N ALA A 45 -1.64 -11.04 -6.62
CA ALA A 45 -1.63 -11.76 -5.34
C ALA A 45 -1.05 -10.90 -4.21
N TYR A 46 -0.06 -10.07 -4.52
CA TYR A 46 0.52 -9.14 -3.56
C TYR A 46 -0.50 -8.11 -3.10
N PHE A 47 -1.26 -7.54 -4.02
CA PHE A 47 -2.29 -6.56 -3.69
C PHE A 47 -3.43 -7.19 -2.90
N GLU A 48 -3.81 -8.42 -3.21
CA GLU A 48 -4.83 -9.13 -2.43
C GLU A 48 -4.40 -9.35 -0.99
N LYS A 49 -3.13 -9.73 -0.79
CA LYS A 49 -2.57 -9.89 0.54
C LYS A 49 -2.56 -8.57 1.31
N MET A 50 -2.18 -7.48 0.65
CA MET A 50 -2.20 -6.16 1.26
C MET A 50 -3.60 -5.72 1.65
N ARG A 51 -4.58 -6.00 0.80
CA ARG A 51 -5.98 -5.71 1.11
C ARG A 51 -6.41 -6.44 2.37
N TRP A 52 -6.05 -7.71 2.48
CA TRP A 52 -6.40 -8.52 3.63
C TRP A 52 -5.76 -7.96 4.91
N LEU A 53 -4.48 -7.62 4.84
CA LEU A 53 -3.78 -7.01 5.97
C LEU A 53 -4.42 -5.69 6.38
N TYR A 54 -4.76 -4.86 5.41
CA TYR A 54 -5.41 -3.57 5.67
C TYR A 54 -6.74 -3.76 6.40
N VAL A 55 -7.58 -4.64 5.91
CA VAL A 55 -8.89 -4.88 6.54
C VAL A 55 -8.72 -5.41 7.95
N ASP A 56 -7.79 -6.34 8.14
CA ASP A 56 -7.55 -6.97 9.43
C ASP A 56 -7.01 -5.96 10.45
N ILE A 57 -5.98 -5.22 10.10
CA ILE A 57 -5.39 -4.22 10.99
C ILE A 57 -6.40 -3.11 11.29
N ASN A 58 -7.11 -2.65 10.28
CA ASN A 58 -8.09 -1.59 10.46
C ASN A 58 -9.18 -2.00 11.43
N ALA A 59 -9.68 -3.22 11.31
CA ALA A 59 -10.75 -3.69 12.19
C ALA A 59 -10.26 -3.95 13.61
N LYS A 60 -9.06 -4.53 13.77
CA LYS A 60 -8.59 -5.00 15.07
C LYS A 60 -7.85 -3.94 15.88
N ILE A 61 -7.15 -3.04 15.22
CA ILE A 61 -6.28 -2.08 15.90
C ILE A 61 -6.82 -0.67 15.82
N TYR A 62 -7.41 -0.27 14.70
CA TYR A 62 -7.78 1.10 14.44
C TYR A 62 -9.30 1.37 14.42
N ASP A 63 -10.12 0.40 14.83
CA ASP A 63 -11.57 0.56 14.90
C ASP A 63 -12.19 1.05 13.59
N ASN A 64 -11.65 0.59 12.47
CA ASN A 64 -12.06 0.97 11.12
C ASN A 64 -11.89 2.45 10.80
N LYS A 65 -10.94 3.12 11.47
CA LYS A 65 -10.70 4.55 11.24
C LYS A 65 -9.65 4.84 10.20
N MET A 66 -8.90 3.84 9.73
CA MET A 66 -8.00 4.05 8.60
C MET A 66 -8.81 4.24 7.32
N GLU A 67 -8.38 5.17 6.49
CA GLU A 67 -9.11 5.55 5.29
C GLU A 67 -8.36 5.20 4.00
N TYR A 68 -7.05 4.97 4.08
CA TYR A 68 -6.24 4.89 2.87
C TYR A 68 -5.52 3.56 2.76
N LEU A 69 -5.67 2.94 1.62
CA LEU A 69 -4.81 1.83 1.18
C LEU A 69 -4.11 2.31 -0.08
N SER A 70 -2.85 2.72 0.08
CA SER A 70 -2.05 3.29 -0.98
C SER A 70 -1.21 2.21 -1.63
N MET A 71 -1.60 1.80 -2.82
CA MET A 71 -0.84 0.83 -3.61
C MET A 71 -1.22 0.99 -5.08
N GLY A 72 -0.29 0.63 -5.94
CA GLY A 72 -0.47 0.75 -7.38
C GLY A 72 0.33 1.90 -7.97
N MET A 73 0.99 1.61 -9.06
CA MET A 73 1.80 2.54 -9.83
C MET A 73 1.30 2.56 -11.27
N SER A 74 1.95 3.32 -12.15
CA SER A 74 1.52 3.44 -13.54
C SER A 74 1.37 2.10 -14.25
N GLY A 75 2.19 1.10 -13.89
CA GLY A 75 2.18 -0.20 -14.56
C GLY A 75 1.15 -1.19 -14.03
N ASP A 76 0.59 -0.98 -12.84
CA ASP A 76 -0.26 -1.98 -12.20
C ASP A 76 -1.45 -1.40 -11.42
N PHE A 77 -1.76 -0.13 -11.62
CA PHE A 77 -2.78 0.54 -10.83
C PHE A 77 -4.18 -0.08 -10.98
N ALA A 78 -4.49 -0.64 -12.15
CA ALA A 78 -5.80 -1.26 -12.36
C ALA A 78 -6.01 -2.47 -11.47
N ASP A 79 -4.98 -3.32 -11.34
CA ASP A 79 -5.04 -4.49 -10.45
C ASP A 79 -5.12 -4.05 -8.98
N ALA A 80 -4.36 -3.01 -8.61
CA ALA A 80 -4.39 -2.48 -7.27
C ALA A 80 -5.79 -1.95 -6.91
N ILE A 81 -6.43 -1.24 -7.81
CA ILE A 81 -7.79 -0.72 -7.59
C ILE A 81 -8.78 -1.88 -7.41
N ARG A 82 -8.67 -2.93 -8.21
CA ARG A 82 -9.52 -4.12 -8.06
C ARG A 82 -9.36 -4.75 -6.69
N CYS A 83 -8.18 -4.66 -6.10
CA CYS A 83 -7.91 -5.19 -4.76
C CYS A 83 -8.20 -4.20 -3.65
N GLY A 84 -8.81 -3.06 -3.96
CA GLY A 84 -9.30 -2.14 -2.95
C GLY A 84 -8.42 -0.93 -2.70
N SER A 85 -7.40 -0.69 -3.51
CA SER A 85 -6.61 0.53 -3.41
C SER A 85 -7.50 1.76 -3.63
N ASN A 86 -7.32 2.76 -2.80
CA ASN A 86 -8.00 4.04 -2.99
C ASN A 86 -7.02 5.20 -3.12
N MET A 87 -5.73 4.90 -3.22
CA MET A 87 -4.71 5.89 -3.49
C MET A 87 -3.63 5.21 -4.35
N ILE A 88 -3.40 5.74 -5.53
CA ILE A 88 -2.37 5.22 -6.44
C ILE A 88 -1.32 6.29 -6.67
N ARG A 89 -0.17 5.86 -7.19
CA ARG A 89 0.90 6.76 -7.58
C ARG A 89 1.25 6.52 -9.04
N GLY A 90 1.15 7.54 -9.84
CA GLY A 90 1.47 7.34 -11.23
C GLY A 90 1.71 8.66 -11.92
N GLY A 91 2.92 8.84 -12.43
CA GLY A 91 3.22 9.97 -13.27
C GLY A 91 2.76 9.75 -14.70
N THR A 92 3.05 8.58 -15.23
CA THR A 92 2.84 8.30 -16.66
C THR A 92 1.39 7.93 -17.01
N ILE A 93 0.54 7.65 -16.04
CA ILE A 93 -0.87 7.38 -16.32
C ILE A 93 -1.60 8.63 -16.84
N PHE A 94 -1.04 9.81 -16.58
CA PHE A 94 -1.60 11.08 -17.04
C PHE A 94 -0.85 11.65 -18.24
N GLY A 95 0.07 10.88 -18.82
CA GLY A 95 0.86 11.29 -19.96
C GLY A 95 2.34 11.30 -19.65
N VAL A 96 3.14 11.45 -20.69
CA VAL A 96 4.60 11.51 -20.55
C VAL A 96 5.00 12.86 -20.01
N ARG A 97 5.82 12.85 -18.97
CA ARG A 97 6.34 14.09 -18.38
C ARG A 97 7.51 14.60 -19.20
N ASP A 98 7.57 15.91 -19.35
CA ASP A 98 8.66 16.56 -20.03
C ASP A 98 9.67 17.09 -19.01
N TYR A 99 10.84 16.47 -18.98
CA TYR A 99 11.89 16.84 -18.04
C TYR A 99 12.94 17.73 -18.63
N THR A 100 12.75 18.18 -19.85
CA THR A 100 13.78 18.99 -20.54
C THR A 100 13.68 20.49 -20.21
N LYS A 101 12.71 20.88 -19.51
CA LYS A 101 12.51 22.29 -19.15
C LYS A 101 13.41 22.76 -18.03
#